data_a7f67e5a2ab5adb94b36b8e524a71aa7
#
_entry.id   a7f67e5a2ab5adb94b36b8e524a71aa7
#
_cell.length_a   1.000
_cell.length_b   1.000
_cell.length_c   1.000
_cell.angle_alpha   90.00
_cell.angle_beta   90.00
_cell.angle_gamma   90.00
#
_symmetry.space_group_name_H-M   'P 1'
#
loop_
_entity.id
_entity.type
_entity.pdbx_description
1 polymer ?
#
loop_
_entity_poly.entity_id
_entity_poly.type
_entity_poly.pdbx_seq_one_letter_code
_entity_poly.pdbx_strand_id
1 'polypeptide(L)'
;MTGSLQVKSEKYYAVLNFKDSSGQRVQKWIPLNLSTKDNKRKAEAMLNALDVQYQGFEDIEPMNLLFSQHVAKWLEANRPNIAQTTYDQYLNILNTHIRPYFDLRGITVSKLTAGDLEDYYAFKVASGLSPNSVIKHHAMMRTALQWGVKHRYIKENVADFADKPAHVRYQGAEPYTIQEIATLLSCTQNEPIAVPIFL
;
A
#
# COMPACT_ATOMS: atom_id res chain seq x y z
N MET A 1 -17.22 -20.99 5.03
CA MET A 1 -16.47 -21.08 6.31
C MET A 1 -17.37 -21.65 7.40
N THR A 2 -16.84 -22.46 8.31
CA THR A 2 -17.58 -22.96 9.46
C THR A 2 -16.73 -22.83 10.71
N GLY A 3 -17.22 -22.05 11.67
CA GLY A 3 -16.57 -21.90 12.97
C GLY A 3 -17.11 -22.92 13.97
N SER A 4 -16.26 -23.45 14.84
CA SER A 4 -16.66 -24.33 15.95
C SER A 4 -15.91 -23.96 17.23
N LEU A 5 -16.59 -24.15 18.38
CA LEU A 5 -15.94 -24.02 19.68
C LEU A 5 -15.27 -25.34 20.05
N GLN A 6 -14.02 -25.28 20.46
CA GLN A 6 -13.29 -26.41 21.02
C GLN A 6 -12.78 -26.04 22.41
N VAL A 7 -12.66 -27.06 23.27
CA VAL A 7 -12.11 -26.91 24.62
C VAL A 7 -10.76 -27.63 24.68
N LYS A 8 -9.74 -26.91 25.11
CA LYS A 8 -8.43 -27.48 25.38
C LYS A 8 -7.88 -26.88 26.67
N SER A 9 -7.42 -27.72 27.58
CA SER A 9 -6.86 -27.29 28.89
C SER A 9 -7.79 -26.32 29.64
N GLU A 10 -9.08 -26.69 29.75
CA GLU A 10 -10.12 -25.90 30.42
C GLU A 10 -10.38 -24.49 29.88
N LYS A 11 -9.95 -24.23 28.63
CA LYS A 11 -10.15 -22.96 27.95
C LYS A 11 -10.87 -23.16 26.63
N TYR A 12 -11.71 -22.18 26.25
CA TYR A 12 -12.37 -22.13 24.96
C TYR A 12 -11.44 -21.62 23.87
N TYR A 13 -11.50 -22.29 22.72
CA TYR A 13 -10.88 -21.90 21.46
C TYR A 13 -11.94 -21.82 20.36
N ALA A 14 -11.88 -20.78 19.55
CA ALA A 14 -12.58 -20.73 18.29
C ALA A 14 -11.74 -21.43 17.23
N VAL A 15 -12.29 -22.46 16.59
CA VAL A 15 -11.66 -23.17 15.49
C VAL A 15 -12.37 -22.79 14.22
N LEU A 16 -11.69 -22.04 13.37
CA LEU A 16 -12.20 -21.61 12.08
C LEU A 16 -11.62 -22.51 10.99
N ASN A 17 -12.51 -23.08 10.17
CA ASN A 17 -12.14 -23.94 9.06
C ASN A 17 -12.19 -23.14 7.76
N PHE A 18 -11.08 -23.08 7.04
CA PHE A 18 -10.95 -22.46 5.73
C PHE A 18 -10.62 -23.52 4.67
N LYS A 19 -10.82 -23.17 3.40
CA LYS A 19 -10.16 -23.86 2.29
C LYS A 19 -9.03 -22.97 1.79
N ASP A 20 -7.85 -23.53 1.58
CA ASP A 20 -6.76 -22.83 0.91
C ASP A 20 -6.99 -22.76 -0.60
N SER A 21 -6.11 -22.04 -1.31
CA SER A 21 -6.14 -21.92 -2.79
C SER A 21 -6.03 -23.25 -3.52
N SER A 22 -5.54 -24.30 -2.87
CA SER A 22 -5.47 -25.68 -3.38
C SER A 22 -6.73 -26.50 -3.06
N GLY A 23 -7.71 -25.89 -2.36
CA GLY A 23 -8.93 -26.55 -1.91
C GLY A 23 -8.77 -27.43 -0.66
N GLN A 24 -7.58 -27.45 -0.03
CA GLN A 24 -7.33 -28.17 1.20
C GLN A 24 -7.92 -27.45 2.39
N ARG A 25 -8.43 -28.22 3.38
CA ARG A 25 -8.96 -27.66 4.63
C ARG A 25 -7.81 -27.26 5.55
N VAL A 26 -7.78 -25.98 5.92
CA VAL A 26 -6.87 -25.43 6.93
C VAL A 26 -7.68 -25.01 8.14
N GLN A 27 -7.16 -25.31 9.34
CA GLN A 27 -7.80 -24.93 10.61
C GLN A 27 -6.97 -23.86 11.32
N LYS A 28 -7.64 -22.78 11.73
CA LYS A 28 -7.03 -21.75 12.57
C LYS A 28 -7.63 -21.80 13.97
N TRP A 29 -6.79 -22.00 14.97
CA TRP A 29 -7.17 -22.04 16.37
C TRP A 29 -6.92 -20.69 17.02
N ILE A 30 -7.98 -20.05 17.52
CA ILE A 30 -7.90 -18.72 18.16
C ILE A 30 -8.26 -18.89 19.62
N PRO A 31 -7.35 -18.62 20.58
CA PRO A 31 -7.64 -18.69 22.00
C PRO A 31 -8.59 -17.55 22.39
N LEU A 32 -9.72 -17.89 23.00
CA LEU A 32 -10.70 -16.90 23.48
C LEU A 32 -10.36 -16.36 24.87
N ASN A 33 -9.35 -16.94 25.53
CA ASN A 33 -8.93 -16.61 26.91
C ASN A 33 -10.07 -16.70 27.94
N LEU A 34 -11.06 -17.55 27.70
CA LEU A 34 -12.18 -17.83 28.57
C LEU A 34 -12.06 -19.24 29.16
N SER A 35 -12.24 -19.36 30.49
CA SER A 35 -12.37 -20.69 31.13
C SER A 35 -13.71 -21.31 30.80
N THR A 36 -13.79 -22.65 30.89
CA THR A 36 -15.04 -23.43 30.61
C THR A 36 -16.15 -23.19 31.62
N LYS A 37 -15.85 -22.68 32.84
CA LYS A 37 -16.85 -22.38 33.85
C LYS A 37 -17.65 -21.15 33.47
N ASP A 38 -18.98 -21.31 33.31
CA ASP A 38 -19.99 -20.25 33.06
C ASP A 38 -19.75 -19.28 31.88
N ASN A 39 -18.80 -19.59 30.99
CA ASN A 39 -18.44 -18.71 29.88
C ASN A 39 -18.90 -19.22 28.50
N LYS A 40 -19.70 -20.27 28.42
CA LYS A 40 -20.11 -20.85 27.13
C LYS A 40 -20.81 -19.82 26.22
N ARG A 41 -21.83 -19.11 26.76
CA ARG A 41 -22.56 -18.06 26.02
C ARG A 41 -21.63 -16.96 25.50
N LYS A 42 -20.67 -16.56 26.33
CA LYS A 42 -19.69 -15.52 25.96
C LYS A 42 -18.72 -16.02 24.88
N ALA A 43 -18.31 -17.28 24.96
CA ALA A 43 -17.48 -17.92 23.95
C ALA A 43 -18.22 -18.07 22.62
N GLU A 44 -19.52 -18.42 22.63
CA GLU A 44 -20.38 -18.49 21.44
C GLU A 44 -20.58 -17.11 20.82
N ALA A 45 -20.79 -16.06 21.61
CA ALA A 45 -20.90 -14.68 21.11
C ALA A 45 -19.59 -14.22 20.45
N MET A 46 -18.44 -14.54 21.04
CA MET A 46 -17.12 -14.24 20.46
C MET A 46 -16.86 -15.06 19.19
N LEU A 47 -17.29 -16.34 19.13
CA LEU A 47 -17.20 -17.12 17.91
C LEU A 47 -18.03 -16.51 16.79
N ASN A 48 -19.28 -16.11 17.08
CA ASN A 48 -20.15 -15.47 16.10
C ASN A 48 -19.58 -14.13 15.63
N ALA A 49 -18.99 -13.33 16.52
CA ALA A 49 -18.30 -12.08 16.14
C ALA A 49 -17.09 -12.36 15.23
N LEU A 50 -16.32 -13.38 15.54
CA LEU A 50 -15.22 -13.84 14.70
C LEU A 50 -15.74 -14.38 13.37
N ASP A 51 -16.82 -15.15 13.36
CA ASP A 51 -17.42 -15.68 12.12
C ASP A 51 -17.86 -14.54 11.20
N VAL A 52 -18.54 -13.52 11.73
CA VAL A 52 -18.91 -12.31 10.98
C VAL A 52 -17.66 -11.56 10.51
N GLN A 53 -16.65 -11.42 11.35
CA GLN A 53 -15.39 -10.77 11.01
C GLN A 53 -14.64 -11.51 9.91
N TYR A 54 -14.73 -12.83 9.85
CA TYR A 54 -14.06 -13.68 8.88
C TYR A 54 -14.97 -14.11 7.70
N GLN A 55 -16.29 -13.84 7.75
CA GLN A 55 -17.19 -13.99 6.61
C GLN A 55 -16.78 -13.04 5.49
N GLY A 56 -16.44 -13.58 4.34
CA GLY A 56 -15.91 -12.84 3.19
C GLY A 56 -14.39 -12.90 3.04
N PHE A 57 -13.68 -13.60 3.95
CA PHE A 57 -12.25 -13.87 3.88
C PHE A 57 -11.91 -15.30 3.44
N GLU A 58 -12.88 -16.03 2.92
CA GLU A 58 -12.73 -17.46 2.56
C GLU A 58 -11.63 -17.72 1.50
N ASP A 59 -11.18 -16.66 0.81
CA ASP A 59 -10.19 -16.73 -0.28
C ASP A 59 -9.02 -15.75 -0.12
N ILE A 60 -8.81 -15.16 1.05
CA ILE A 60 -7.64 -14.31 1.26
C ILE A 60 -6.54 -15.16 1.87
N GLU A 61 -5.70 -15.79 1.03
CA GLU A 61 -4.36 -16.14 1.49
C GLU A 61 -3.66 -14.85 1.90
N PRO A 62 -3.18 -14.75 3.15
CA PRO A 62 -2.34 -13.62 3.52
C PRO A 62 -1.15 -13.64 2.58
N MET A 63 -1.15 -12.72 1.62
CA MET A 63 -0.10 -12.64 0.63
C MET A 63 1.19 -12.31 1.35
N ASN A 64 2.01 -13.34 1.59
CA ASN A 64 3.31 -13.20 2.27
C ASN A 64 4.36 -12.56 1.34
N LEU A 65 3.88 -11.63 0.52
CA LEU A 65 4.64 -10.87 -0.45
C LEU A 65 5.18 -9.60 0.21
N LEU A 66 6.42 -9.24 -0.06
CA LEU A 66 6.93 -7.93 0.35
C LEU A 66 6.07 -6.82 -0.26
N PHE A 67 5.90 -5.73 0.49
CA PHE A 67 5.08 -4.61 0.02
C PHE A 67 5.57 -4.07 -1.33
N SER A 68 6.88 -3.96 -1.54
CA SER A 68 7.46 -3.54 -2.82
C SER A 68 7.11 -4.49 -3.98
N GLN A 69 7.08 -5.81 -3.72
CA GLN A 69 6.69 -6.82 -4.70
C GLN A 69 5.21 -6.72 -5.05
N HIS A 70 4.35 -6.40 -4.06
CA HIS A 70 2.94 -6.13 -4.31
C HIS A 70 2.74 -4.91 -5.22
N VAL A 71 3.46 -3.82 -4.95
CA VAL A 71 3.43 -2.61 -5.79
C VAL A 71 3.95 -2.91 -7.20
N ALA A 72 5.02 -3.72 -7.33
CA ALA A 72 5.52 -4.14 -8.63
C ALA A 72 4.48 -4.96 -9.42
N LYS A 73 3.83 -5.92 -8.76
CA LYS A 73 2.77 -6.74 -9.36
C LYS A 73 1.60 -5.90 -9.85
N TRP A 74 1.17 -4.93 -9.04
CA TRP A 74 0.14 -3.97 -9.44
C TRP A 74 0.57 -3.15 -10.66
N LEU A 75 1.80 -2.66 -10.68
CA LEU A 75 2.32 -1.82 -11.76
C LEU A 75 2.34 -2.59 -13.09
N GLU A 76 2.80 -3.83 -13.08
CA GLU A 76 2.78 -4.70 -14.27
C GLU A 76 1.36 -5.00 -14.74
N ALA A 77 0.45 -5.33 -13.82
CA ALA A 77 -0.95 -5.59 -14.14
C ALA A 77 -1.66 -4.37 -14.73
N ASN A 78 -1.24 -3.17 -14.34
CA ASN A 78 -1.84 -1.91 -14.78
C ASN A 78 -1.14 -1.30 -16.01
N ARG A 79 -0.03 -1.86 -16.46
CA ARG A 79 0.76 -1.36 -17.58
C ARG A 79 -0.05 -1.07 -18.85
N PRO A 80 -1.00 -1.92 -19.26
CA PRO A 80 -1.82 -1.64 -20.46
C PRO A 80 -2.74 -0.42 -20.32
N ASN A 81 -3.01 0.03 -19.11
CA ASN A 81 -4.00 1.05 -18.79
C ASN A 81 -3.39 2.45 -18.48
N ILE A 82 -2.05 2.56 -18.50
CA ILE A 82 -1.33 3.80 -18.19
C ILE A 82 -0.37 4.18 -19.31
N ALA A 83 -0.14 5.49 -19.46
CA ALA A 83 0.83 5.99 -20.43
C ALA A 83 2.26 5.54 -20.04
N GLN A 84 3.11 5.34 -21.04
CA GLN A 84 4.50 4.90 -20.83
C GLN A 84 5.26 5.81 -19.87
N THR A 85 5.10 7.11 -20.01
CA THR A 85 5.72 8.10 -19.11
C THR A 85 5.30 7.96 -17.65
N THR A 86 4.02 7.63 -17.41
CA THR A 86 3.50 7.37 -16.06
C THR A 86 4.06 6.07 -15.50
N TYR A 87 4.13 5.02 -16.32
CA TYR A 87 4.73 3.74 -15.96
C TYR A 87 6.19 3.94 -15.53
N ASP A 88 6.99 4.65 -16.33
CA ASP A 88 8.39 4.91 -16.05
C ASP A 88 8.59 5.72 -14.75
N GLN A 89 7.72 6.70 -14.50
CA GLN A 89 7.73 7.44 -13.23
C GLN A 89 7.43 6.54 -12.03
N TYR A 90 6.42 5.69 -12.14
CA TYR A 90 6.06 4.76 -11.07
C TYR A 90 7.14 3.71 -10.84
N LEU A 91 7.75 3.21 -11.90
CA LEU A 91 8.88 2.29 -11.82
C LEU A 91 10.08 2.92 -11.13
N ASN A 92 10.38 4.18 -11.44
CA ASN A 92 11.43 4.94 -10.77
C ASN A 92 11.12 5.13 -9.27
N ILE A 93 9.90 5.53 -8.91
CA ILE A 93 9.48 5.67 -7.50
C ILE A 93 9.63 4.33 -6.77
N LEU A 94 9.17 3.25 -7.38
CA LEU A 94 9.28 1.91 -6.80
C LEU A 94 10.74 1.53 -6.54
N ASN A 95 11.61 1.64 -7.55
CA ASN A 95 12.98 1.15 -7.46
C ASN A 95 13.89 2.05 -6.61
N THR A 96 13.71 3.38 -6.69
CA THR A 96 14.60 4.34 -6.03
C THR A 96 14.15 4.65 -4.60
N HIS A 97 12.85 4.56 -4.32
CA HIS A 97 12.32 5.03 -3.03
C HIS A 97 11.64 3.95 -2.21
N ILE A 98 10.72 3.16 -2.80
CA ILE A 98 9.91 2.21 -2.06
C ILE A 98 10.70 0.95 -1.71
N ARG A 99 11.31 0.29 -2.69
CA ARG A 99 12.09 -0.93 -2.48
C ARG A 99 13.19 -0.78 -1.42
N PRO A 100 14.10 0.21 -1.53
CA PRO A 100 15.18 0.33 -0.56
C PRO A 100 14.70 0.54 0.87
N TYR A 101 13.53 1.14 1.05
CA TYR A 101 12.99 1.40 2.38
C TYR A 101 12.25 0.20 2.98
N PHE A 102 11.32 -0.38 2.23
CA PHE A 102 10.43 -1.43 2.73
C PHE A 102 11.08 -2.83 2.70
N ASP A 103 11.92 -3.13 1.70
CA ASP A 103 12.59 -4.44 1.59
C ASP A 103 13.61 -4.63 2.70
N LEU A 104 14.35 -3.57 3.05
CA LEU A 104 15.29 -3.61 4.18
C LEU A 104 14.61 -3.93 5.51
N ARG A 105 13.35 -3.51 5.66
CA ARG A 105 12.52 -3.77 6.85
C ARG A 105 11.76 -5.08 6.80
N GLY A 106 11.75 -5.77 5.66
CA GLY A 106 11.04 -7.03 5.45
C GLY A 106 9.53 -6.91 5.63
N ILE A 107 8.96 -5.73 5.39
CA ILE A 107 7.52 -5.48 5.59
C ILE A 107 6.73 -6.17 4.47
N THR A 108 5.91 -7.14 4.86
CA THR A 108 4.97 -7.80 3.93
C THR A 108 3.67 -6.98 3.82
N VAL A 109 2.98 -7.09 2.69
CA VAL A 109 1.73 -6.36 2.45
C VAL A 109 0.66 -6.66 3.50
N SER A 110 0.65 -7.88 4.05
CA SER A 110 -0.31 -8.31 5.08
C SER A 110 -0.01 -7.74 6.48
N LYS A 111 1.21 -7.26 6.72
CA LYS A 111 1.65 -6.68 8.00
C LYS A 111 1.83 -5.17 7.93
N LEU A 112 1.69 -4.60 6.75
CA LEU A 112 1.82 -3.16 6.54
C LEU A 112 0.76 -2.40 7.36
N THR A 113 1.18 -1.38 8.06
CA THR A 113 0.32 -0.49 8.86
C THR A 113 0.33 0.94 8.30
N ALA A 114 -0.64 1.76 8.72
CA ALA A 114 -0.64 3.19 8.40
C ALA A 114 0.62 3.89 8.94
N GLY A 115 1.05 3.52 10.17
CA GLY A 115 2.27 4.05 10.79
C GLY A 115 3.53 3.76 9.97
N ASP A 116 3.65 2.57 9.35
CA ASP A 116 4.80 2.28 8.48
C ASP A 116 4.86 3.20 7.26
N LEU A 117 3.70 3.61 6.74
CA LEU A 117 3.62 4.57 5.64
C LEU A 117 3.97 5.98 6.09
N GLU A 118 3.51 6.40 7.27
CA GLU A 118 3.81 7.71 7.87
C GLU A 118 5.30 7.84 8.18
N ASP A 119 5.91 6.81 8.76
CA ASP A 119 7.35 6.73 9.00
C ASP A 119 8.15 6.85 7.68
N TYR A 120 7.67 6.20 6.61
CA TYR A 120 8.26 6.34 5.28
C TYR A 120 8.15 7.78 4.78
N TYR A 121 7.01 8.45 4.94
CA TYR A 121 6.85 9.84 4.50
C TYR A 121 7.77 10.77 5.26
N ALA A 122 7.81 10.65 6.59
CA ALA A 122 8.70 11.44 7.44
C ALA A 122 10.17 11.23 7.04
N PHE A 123 10.58 9.98 6.85
CA PHE A 123 11.94 9.65 6.40
C PHE A 123 12.28 10.28 5.04
N LYS A 124 11.37 10.24 4.06
CA LYS A 124 11.63 10.81 2.73
C LYS A 124 11.71 12.32 2.74
N VAL A 125 10.87 13.00 3.52
CA VAL A 125 10.95 14.45 3.71
C VAL A 125 12.25 14.83 4.40
N ALA A 126 12.64 14.13 5.46
CA ALA A 126 13.91 14.35 6.17
C ALA A 126 15.14 14.09 5.26
N SER A 127 15.01 13.19 4.28
CA SER A 127 16.04 12.92 3.28
C SER A 127 16.11 13.96 2.14
N GLY A 128 15.32 15.05 2.22
CA GLY A 128 15.33 16.15 1.25
C GLY A 128 14.32 16.01 0.11
N LEU A 129 13.46 15.00 0.12
CA LEU A 129 12.40 14.90 -0.89
C LEU A 129 11.30 15.93 -0.61
N SER A 130 10.80 16.61 -1.64
CA SER A 130 9.72 17.58 -1.44
C SER A 130 8.44 16.91 -0.93
N PRO A 131 7.68 17.54 -0.02
CA PRO A 131 6.40 17.02 0.45
C PRO A 131 5.44 16.67 -0.70
N ASN A 132 5.42 17.47 -1.76
CA ASN A 132 4.59 17.21 -2.94
C ASN A 132 5.01 15.92 -3.69
N SER A 133 6.30 15.58 -3.69
CA SER A 133 6.78 14.31 -4.25
C SER A 133 6.34 13.13 -3.37
N VAL A 134 6.39 13.27 -2.06
CA VAL A 134 5.93 12.24 -1.12
C VAL A 134 4.41 12.01 -1.25
N ILE A 135 3.62 13.07 -1.50
CA ILE A 135 2.19 12.94 -1.80
C ILE A 135 1.95 12.10 -3.07
N LYS A 136 2.81 12.23 -4.09
CA LYS A 136 2.74 11.36 -5.29
C LYS A 136 3.06 9.92 -4.96
N HIS A 137 4.04 9.67 -4.07
CA HIS A 137 4.32 8.31 -3.58
C HIS A 137 3.12 7.72 -2.83
N HIS A 138 2.50 8.51 -1.94
CA HIS A 138 1.28 8.09 -1.25
C HIS A 138 0.17 7.72 -2.25
N ALA A 139 -0.11 8.55 -3.26
CA ALA A 139 -1.15 8.29 -4.24
C ALA A 139 -0.90 6.98 -5.02
N MET A 140 0.35 6.73 -5.41
CA MET A 140 0.75 5.48 -6.07
C MET A 140 0.55 4.27 -5.15
N MET A 141 1.06 4.31 -3.91
CA MET A 141 0.94 3.22 -2.94
C MET A 141 -0.52 2.95 -2.58
N ARG A 142 -1.32 4.00 -2.39
CA ARG A 142 -2.75 3.91 -2.14
C ARG A 142 -3.48 3.19 -3.28
N THR A 143 -3.15 3.51 -4.54
CA THR A 143 -3.76 2.86 -5.71
C THR A 143 -3.35 1.40 -5.81
N ALA A 144 -2.09 1.06 -5.54
CA ALA A 144 -1.61 -0.32 -5.52
C ALA A 144 -2.28 -1.16 -4.41
N LEU A 145 -2.46 -0.57 -3.21
CA LEU A 145 -3.17 -1.23 -2.12
C LEU A 145 -4.67 -1.39 -2.43
N GLN A 146 -5.30 -0.38 -3.04
CA GLN A 146 -6.70 -0.48 -3.47
C GLN A 146 -6.91 -1.59 -4.50
N TRP A 147 -5.97 -1.77 -5.41
CA TRP A 147 -5.97 -2.90 -6.33
C TRP A 147 -5.88 -4.23 -5.56
N GLY A 148 -5.05 -4.30 -4.52
CA GLY A 148 -4.94 -5.47 -3.65
C GLY A 148 -6.26 -5.79 -2.94
N VAL A 149 -6.98 -4.79 -2.44
CA VAL A 149 -8.31 -4.95 -1.84
C VAL A 149 -9.31 -5.46 -2.87
N LYS A 150 -9.34 -4.85 -4.07
CA LYS A 150 -10.25 -5.25 -5.16
C LYS A 150 -10.04 -6.72 -5.58
N HIS A 151 -8.80 -7.20 -5.56
CA HIS A 151 -8.46 -8.58 -5.92
C HIS A 151 -8.41 -9.51 -4.71
N ARG A 152 -8.87 -9.06 -3.54
CA ARG A 152 -8.91 -9.84 -2.29
C ARG A 152 -7.55 -10.37 -1.83
N TYR A 153 -6.45 -9.67 -2.15
CA TYR A 153 -5.12 -9.98 -1.64
C TYR A 153 -4.88 -9.43 -0.24
N ILE A 154 -5.55 -8.33 0.09
CA ILE A 154 -5.51 -7.66 1.39
C ILE A 154 -6.92 -7.26 1.81
N LYS A 155 -7.10 -7.11 3.12
CA LYS A 155 -8.39 -6.85 3.75
C LYS A 155 -8.88 -5.42 3.54
N GLU A 156 -7.98 -4.48 3.72
CA GLU A 156 -8.26 -3.05 3.71
C GLU A 156 -7.08 -2.27 3.15
N ASN A 157 -7.33 -1.05 2.76
CA ASN A 157 -6.31 -0.15 2.25
C ASN A 157 -5.77 0.70 3.41
N VAL A 158 -4.65 0.30 3.98
CA VAL A 158 -4.04 1.03 5.11
C VAL A 158 -3.60 2.45 4.77
N ALA A 159 -3.39 2.76 3.47
CA ALA A 159 -3.07 4.11 3.05
C ALA A 159 -4.25 5.09 3.18
N ASP A 160 -5.48 4.61 3.34
CA ASP A 160 -6.64 5.46 3.59
C ASP A 160 -6.63 6.04 5.01
N PHE A 161 -5.88 5.41 5.93
CA PHE A 161 -5.75 5.82 7.33
C PHE A 161 -4.43 6.54 7.61
N ALA A 162 -3.50 6.57 6.66
CA ALA A 162 -2.20 7.20 6.83
C ALA A 162 -2.26 8.71 6.55
N ASP A 163 -1.71 9.49 7.47
CA ASP A 163 -1.57 10.93 7.33
C ASP A 163 -0.43 11.27 6.36
N LYS A 164 -0.78 11.96 5.29
CA LYS A 164 0.18 12.41 4.27
C LYS A 164 0.76 13.77 4.65
N PRO A 165 1.98 14.12 4.20
CA PRO A 165 2.55 15.45 4.40
C PRO A 165 1.65 16.56 3.86
N ALA A 166 1.70 17.73 4.49
CA ALA A 166 0.98 18.90 4.02
C ALA A 166 1.47 19.32 2.63
N HIS A 167 0.53 19.68 1.77
CA HIS A 167 0.87 20.21 0.43
C HIS A 167 1.59 21.54 0.56
N VAL A 168 2.78 21.64 -0.04
CA VAL A 168 3.51 22.90 -0.14
C VAL A 168 3.14 23.58 -1.45
N ARG A 169 2.66 24.84 -1.35
CA ARG A 169 2.35 25.63 -2.54
C ARG A 169 3.61 25.83 -3.35
N TYR A 170 3.59 25.43 -4.61
CA TYR A 170 4.69 25.71 -5.53
C TYR A 170 4.80 27.24 -5.71
N GLN A 171 5.95 27.78 -5.36
CA GLN A 171 6.31 29.13 -5.80
C GLN A 171 6.77 28.97 -7.23
N GLY A 172 5.98 29.46 -8.17
CA GLY A 172 6.34 29.44 -9.59
C GLY A 172 7.71 30.07 -9.80
N ALA A 173 8.45 29.60 -10.79
CA ALA A 173 9.65 30.27 -11.23
C ALA A 173 9.29 31.71 -11.62
N GLU A 174 10.15 32.67 -11.27
CA GLU A 174 9.98 34.02 -11.76
C GLU A 174 10.07 34.01 -13.30
N PRO A 175 9.13 34.68 -13.99
CA PRO A 175 9.17 34.75 -15.44
C PRO A 175 10.47 35.43 -15.88
N TYR A 176 11.05 34.95 -16.95
CA TYR A 176 12.24 35.56 -17.52
C TYR A 176 11.97 37.03 -17.88
N THR A 177 12.94 37.89 -17.61
CA THR A 177 12.95 39.26 -18.07
C THR A 177 13.14 39.34 -19.59
N ILE A 178 12.73 40.44 -20.19
CA ILE A 178 12.91 40.64 -21.65
C ILE A 178 14.39 40.52 -22.06
N GLN A 179 15.32 40.95 -21.20
CA GLN A 179 16.76 40.83 -21.45
C GLN A 179 17.25 39.39 -21.41
N GLU A 180 16.78 38.60 -20.45
CA GLU A 180 17.11 37.18 -20.36
C GLU A 180 16.54 36.40 -21.55
N ILE A 181 15.31 36.73 -21.99
CA ILE A 181 14.69 36.13 -23.19
C ILE A 181 15.54 36.50 -24.42
N ALA A 182 15.93 37.76 -24.60
CA ALA A 182 16.75 38.17 -25.73
C ALA A 182 18.12 37.44 -25.73
N THR A 183 18.74 37.28 -24.58
CA THR A 183 19.98 36.53 -24.42
C THR A 183 19.77 35.05 -24.77
N LEU A 184 18.71 34.39 -24.24
CA LEU A 184 18.37 33.01 -24.53
C LEU A 184 18.21 32.81 -26.06
N LEU A 185 17.42 33.65 -26.70
CA LEU A 185 17.18 33.60 -28.15
C LEU A 185 18.46 33.77 -28.97
N SER A 186 19.34 34.69 -28.58
CA SER A 186 20.62 34.90 -29.27
C SER A 186 21.56 33.70 -29.11
N CYS A 187 21.60 33.09 -27.96
CA CYS A 187 22.45 31.91 -27.71
C CYS A 187 21.96 30.64 -28.39
N THR A 188 20.65 30.53 -28.67
CA THR A 188 20.04 29.28 -29.19
C THR A 188 19.78 29.31 -30.69
N GLN A 189 20.06 30.39 -31.41
CA GLN A 189 19.74 30.55 -32.84
C GLN A 189 20.22 29.41 -33.74
N ASN A 190 21.37 28.79 -33.42
CA ASN A 190 21.95 27.69 -34.19
C ASN A 190 21.76 26.30 -33.57
N GLU A 191 20.96 26.20 -32.50
CA GLU A 191 20.73 24.94 -31.80
C GLU A 191 19.39 24.34 -32.20
N PRO A 192 19.24 22.99 -32.22
CA PRO A 192 17.98 22.32 -32.51
C PRO A 192 16.84 22.75 -31.61
N ILE A 193 17.13 23.25 -30.40
CA ILE A 193 16.17 23.73 -29.41
C ILE A 193 15.56 25.09 -29.75
N ALA A 194 16.14 25.82 -30.74
CA ALA A 194 15.62 27.12 -31.14
C ALA A 194 14.18 27.05 -31.63
N VAL A 195 13.85 26.04 -32.41
CA VAL A 195 12.49 25.86 -32.98
C VAL A 195 11.38 25.79 -31.91
N PRO A 196 11.49 24.98 -30.84
CA PRO A 196 10.49 24.97 -29.76
C PRO A 196 10.42 26.28 -28.95
N ILE A 197 11.48 27.10 -28.94
CA ILE A 197 11.50 28.35 -28.17
C ILE A 197 10.76 29.47 -28.92
N PHE A 198 10.76 29.41 -30.27
CA PHE A 198 10.10 30.40 -31.11
C PHE A 198 8.61 30.08 -31.40
N LEU A 199 8.11 28.90 -31.01
CA LEU A 199 6.74 28.50 -31.14
C LEU A 199 5.92 28.78 -29.88
#